data_def83beac1443f05a063c03c79d6af01
#
_entry.id   def83beac1443f05a063c03c79d6af01
#
_cell.length_a   1.000
_cell.length_b   1.000
_cell.length_c   1.000
_cell.angle_alpha   90.00
_cell.angle_beta   90.00
_cell.angle_gamma   90.00
#
_symmetry.space_group_name_H-M   'P 1'
#
loop_
_entity.id
_entity.type
_entity.pdbx_description
1 polymer ?
#
loop_
_entity_poly.entity_id
_entity_poly.type
_entity_poly.pdbx_seq_one_letter_code
_entity_poly.pdbx_strand_id
1 'polypeptide(L)'
;ILGILLIYIGFTPMLRSIENNNLPTYFAFSLLGEVLIIDNTFPLLFDLLHNKVLLKSKNWIISLSNLKDLTDVMTAMINISAVVVPIIISFLFLQSVSIDVQNAMMMSFFALMASMFLCFIIRFMIYLPTRASVIATMRALGYNKKSIFKIHYQEMMLFIILIVIFPIVMYGSLLYQSYLVNMITYNTFITMIAIYIILYTFMSIYMIVSYRKLIKEVYDDVRYLNHGE
;
A
#
# COMPACT_ATOMS: atom_id res chain seq x y z
N ILE A 1 14.35 11.92 -8.97
CA ILE A 1 15.70 11.52 -9.39
C ILE A 1 16.51 11.05 -8.18
N LEU A 2 16.63 11.83 -7.10
CA LEU A 2 17.41 11.46 -5.90
C LEU A 2 16.94 10.12 -5.29
N GLY A 3 15.64 9.91 -5.13
CA GLY A 3 15.08 8.66 -4.59
C GLY A 3 15.45 7.43 -5.43
N ILE A 4 15.37 7.53 -6.76
CA ILE A 4 15.74 6.43 -7.66
C ILE A 4 17.23 6.13 -7.54
N LEU A 5 18.07 7.17 -7.43
CA LEU A 5 19.51 7.01 -7.28
C LEU A 5 19.86 6.35 -5.94
N LEU A 6 19.19 6.72 -4.86
CA LEU A 6 19.36 6.09 -3.53
C LEU A 6 18.93 4.63 -3.52
N ILE A 7 17.80 4.29 -4.17
CA ILE A 7 17.40 2.88 -4.33
C ILE A 7 18.46 2.11 -5.13
N TYR A 8 18.93 2.67 -6.22
CA TYR A 8 19.95 2.00 -7.04
C TYR A 8 21.26 1.76 -6.26
N ILE A 9 21.74 2.76 -5.53
CA ILE A 9 22.96 2.66 -4.71
C ILE A 9 22.79 1.69 -3.54
N GLY A 10 21.62 1.67 -2.90
CA GLY A 10 21.35 0.78 -1.78
C GLY A 10 21.03 -0.64 -2.21
N PHE A 11 20.13 -0.80 -3.15
CA PHE A 11 19.55 -2.09 -3.51
C PHE A 11 20.47 -2.97 -4.37
N THR A 12 21.24 -2.36 -5.29
CA THR A 12 22.14 -3.12 -6.18
C THR A 12 23.25 -3.88 -5.43
N PRO A 13 23.96 -3.27 -4.46
CA PRO A 13 24.91 -4.01 -3.64
C PRO A 13 24.26 -5.07 -2.75
N MET A 14 23.07 -4.79 -2.20
CA MET A 14 22.34 -5.78 -1.40
C MET A 14 22.03 -7.04 -2.18
N LEU A 15 21.64 -6.93 -3.44
CA LEU A 15 21.36 -8.07 -4.30
C LEU A 15 22.62 -8.84 -4.70
N ARG A 16 23.79 -8.18 -4.71
CA ARG A 16 25.05 -8.80 -5.16
C ARG A 16 25.85 -9.48 -4.05
N SER A 17 25.78 -8.96 -2.82
CA SER A 17 26.60 -9.46 -1.72
C SER A 17 25.93 -9.24 -0.37
N ILE A 18 25.14 -10.24 0.03
CA ILE A 18 24.47 -10.23 1.35
C ILE A 18 25.49 -10.42 2.49
N GLU A 19 26.66 -10.99 2.21
CA GLU A 19 27.74 -11.20 3.18
C GLU A 19 28.55 -9.94 3.55
N ASN A 20 28.20 -8.78 3.00
CA ASN A 20 28.98 -7.56 3.17
C ASN A 20 28.68 -6.87 4.50
N ASN A 21 29.69 -6.50 5.28
CA ASN A 21 29.54 -5.78 6.56
C ASN A 21 28.82 -4.42 6.45
N ASN A 22 28.67 -3.88 5.22
CA ASN A 22 27.99 -2.62 4.94
C ASN A 22 26.49 -2.79 4.60
N LEU A 23 25.94 -3.99 4.73
CA LEU A 23 24.54 -4.28 4.43
C LEU A 23 23.54 -3.32 5.09
N PRO A 24 23.67 -2.96 6.40
CA PRO A 24 22.75 -2.02 7.04
C PRO A 24 22.76 -0.63 6.39
N THR A 25 23.93 -0.17 5.93
CA THR A 25 24.06 1.14 5.26
C THR A 25 23.37 1.16 3.90
N TYR A 26 23.58 0.13 3.09
CA TYR A 26 22.92 -0.01 1.79
C TYR A 26 21.40 -0.13 1.94
N PHE A 27 20.97 -0.86 2.96
CA PHE A 27 19.57 -0.98 3.31
C PHE A 27 18.94 0.36 3.69
N ALA A 28 19.60 1.15 4.54
CA ALA A 28 19.14 2.48 4.91
C ALA A 28 19.01 3.40 3.68
N PHE A 29 19.94 3.37 2.74
CA PHE A 29 19.84 4.14 1.49
C PHE A 29 18.65 3.71 0.64
N SER A 30 18.38 2.40 0.53
CA SER A 30 17.25 1.92 -0.25
C SER A 30 15.92 2.33 0.36
N LEU A 31 15.77 2.26 1.69
CA LEU A 31 14.57 2.70 2.41
C LEU A 31 14.33 4.22 2.28
N LEU A 32 15.38 5.02 2.46
CA LEU A 32 15.28 6.48 2.26
C LEU A 32 14.86 6.81 0.83
N GLY A 33 15.43 6.09 -0.14
CA GLY A 33 15.05 6.25 -1.54
C GLY A 33 13.59 5.89 -1.80
N GLU A 34 13.08 4.83 -1.18
CA GLU A 34 11.69 4.39 -1.31
C GLU A 34 10.71 5.43 -0.74
N VAL A 35 10.96 5.93 0.47
CA VAL A 35 10.16 7.00 1.09
C VAL A 35 10.15 8.25 0.21
N LEU A 36 11.31 8.69 -0.29
CA LEU A 36 11.40 9.83 -1.19
C LEU A 36 10.65 9.64 -2.50
N ILE A 37 10.60 8.42 -3.03
CA ILE A 37 9.80 8.13 -4.23
C ILE A 37 8.31 8.20 -3.90
N ILE A 38 7.86 7.59 -2.82
CA ILE A 38 6.46 7.62 -2.41
C ILE A 38 6.00 9.07 -2.24
N ASP A 39 6.72 9.86 -1.45
CA ASP A 39 6.32 11.23 -1.11
C ASP A 39 6.32 12.20 -2.31
N ASN A 40 7.25 12.02 -3.27
CA ASN A 40 7.40 12.95 -4.38
C ASN A 40 6.82 12.42 -5.70
N THR A 41 6.85 11.11 -5.91
CA THR A 41 6.46 10.53 -7.20
C THR A 41 4.95 10.32 -7.30
N PHE A 42 4.28 10.02 -6.20
CA PHE A 42 2.82 9.86 -6.22
C PHE A 42 2.10 11.15 -6.62
N PRO A 43 2.37 12.32 -6.00
CA PRO A 43 1.77 13.58 -6.47
C PRO A 43 2.07 13.88 -7.93
N LEU A 44 3.31 13.67 -8.37
CA LEU A 44 3.71 13.88 -9.77
C LEU A 44 3.03 12.91 -10.74
N LEU A 45 2.87 11.63 -10.35
CA LEU A 45 2.14 10.65 -11.14
C LEU A 45 0.67 11.04 -11.31
N PHE A 46 0.04 11.52 -10.25
CA PHE A 46 -1.34 11.99 -10.32
C PHE A 46 -1.49 13.20 -11.24
N ASP A 47 -0.58 14.16 -11.16
CA ASP A 47 -0.59 15.36 -12.02
C ASP A 47 -0.32 15.00 -13.50
N LEU A 48 0.60 14.06 -13.77
CA LEU A 48 0.87 13.57 -15.13
C LEU A 48 -0.30 12.76 -15.70
N LEU A 49 -0.91 11.90 -14.90
CA LEU A 49 -2.08 11.12 -15.29
C LEU A 49 -3.29 12.02 -15.50
N HIS A 50 -3.48 13.04 -14.66
CA HIS A 50 -4.54 14.02 -14.82
C HIS A 50 -4.41 14.77 -16.14
N ASN A 51 -3.21 15.20 -16.49
CA ASN A 51 -2.97 16.04 -17.67
C ASN A 51 -2.94 15.26 -19.00
N LYS A 52 -2.52 13.99 -19.02
CA LYS A 52 -2.27 13.27 -20.28
C LYS A 52 -3.29 12.18 -20.65
N VAL A 53 -3.82 11.47 -19.66
CA VAL A 53 -4.53 10.19 -19.93
C VAL A 53 -6.05 10.34 -19.76
N LEU A 54 -6.53 11.31 -19.00
CA LEU A 54 -7.85 11.26 -18.41
C LEU A 54 -8.88 12.22 -18.98
N LEU A 55 -8.49 13.09 -19.87
CA LEU A 55 -9.41 13.99 -20.58
C LEU A 55 -10.50 13.26 -21.40
N LYS A 56 -10.36 11.95 -21.58
CA LYS A 56 -11.31 11.14 -22.38
C LYS A 56 -12.52 10.58 -21.58
N SER A 57 -12.48 10.54 -20.25
CA SER A 57 -13.58 9.97 -19.46
C SER A 57 -13.77 10.69 -18.12
N LYS A 58 -14.98 11.27 -17.92
CA LYS A 58 -15.36 11.95 -16.67
C LYS A 58 -15.16 11.08 -15.42
N ASN A 59 -15.45 9.80 -15.50
CA ASN A 59 -15.33 8.88 -14.37
C ASN A 59 -13.88 8.70 -13.92
N TRP A 60 -12.92 8.65 -14.84
CA TRP A 60 -11.51 8.52 -14.52
C TRP A 60 -10.95 9.77 -13.86
N ILE A 61 -11.36 10.96 -14.30
CA ILE A 61 -10.94 12.23 -13.69
C ILE A 61 -11.36 12.25 -12.20
N ILE A 62 -12.62 11.91 -11.93
CA ILE A 62 -13.15 11.89 -10.56
C ILE A 62 -12.44 10.81 -9.73
N SER A 63 -12.27 9.60 -10.27
CA SER A 63 -11.57 8.51 -9.57
C SER A 63 -10.14 8.88 -9.19
N LEU A 64 -9.42 9.60 -10.05
CA LEU A 64 -8.04 10.02 -9.78
C LEU A 64 -7.95 11.16 -8.78
N SER A 65 -8.85 12.13 -8.86
CA SER A 65 -8.92 13.19 -7.85
C SER A 65 -9.18 12.59 -6.47
N ASN A 66 -10.13 11.67 -6.39
CA ASN A 66 -10.43 10.95 -5.16
C ASN A 66 -9.27 10.08 -4.68
N LEU A 67 -8.55 9.44 -5.62
CA LEU A 67 -7.38 8.64 -5.30
C LEU A 67 -6.25 9.50 -4.72
N LYS A 68 -6.04 10.71 -5.23
CA LYS A 68 -5.09 11.67 -4.66
C LYS A 68 -5.39 11.94 -3.20
N ASP A 69 -6.64 12.33 -2.89
CA ASP A 69 -7.07 12.59 -1.51
C ASP A 69 -6.91 11.36 -0.59
N LEU A 70 -7.24 10.16 -1.09
CA LEU A 70 -7.06 8.93 -0.36
C LEU A 70 -5.57 8.65 -0.10
N THR A 71 -4.74 8.85 -1.10
CA THR A 71 -3.29 8.65 -1.01
C THR A 71 -2.69 9.63 -0.01
N ASP A 72 -3.05 10.91 -0.05
CA ASP A 72 -2.57 11.93 0.89
C ASP A 72 -2.90 11.55 2.35
N VAL A 73 -4.13 11.07 2.61
CA VAL A 73 -4.53 10.60 3.94
C VAL A 73 -3.77 9.35 4.36
N MET A 74 -3.42 8.47 3.42
CA MET A 74 -2.80 7.17 3.66
C MET A 74 -1.28 7.17 3.49
N THR A 75 -0.65 8.26 3.04
CA THR A 75 0.79 8.33 2.74
C THR A 75 1.64 7.86 3.91
N ALA A 76 1.34 8.29 5.14
CA ALA A 76 2.07 7.84 6.32
C ALA A 76 2.02 6.32 6.50
N MET A 77 0.88 5.68 6.21
CA MET A 77 0.73 4.22 6.30
C MET A 77 1.46 3.50 5.17
N ILE A 78 1.44 4.06 3.97
CA ILE A 78 2.20 3.53 2.83
C ILE A 78 3.70 3.56 3.15
N ASN A 79 4.19 4.69 3.67
CA ASN A 79 5.59 4.84 4.08
C ASN A 79 5.96 3.87 5.20
N ILE A 80 5.11 3.72 6.23
CA ILE A 80 5.33 2.75 7.31
C ILE A 80 5.39 1.33 6.73
N SER A 81 4.50 0.96 5.83
CA SER A 81 4.51 -0.38 5.22
C SER A 81 5.75 -0.62 4.37
N ALA A 82 6.17 0.39 3.62
CA ALA A 82 7.36 0.33 2.78
C ALA A 82 8.66 0.19 3.59
N VAL A 83 8.70 0.79 4.79
CA VAL A 83 9.89 0.76 5.66
C VAL A 83 9.90 -0.43 6.62
N VAL A 84 8.77 -0.71 7.28
CA VAL A 84 8.70 -1.71 8.35
C VAL A 84 8.88 -3.13 7.79
N VAL A 85 8.28 -3.44 6.66
CA VAL A 85 8.34 -4.78 6.07
C VAL A 85 9.79 -5.17 5.71
N PRO A 86 10.55 -4.37 4.95
CA PRO A 86 11.95 -4.66 4.67
C PRO A 86 12.85 -4.72 5.91
N ILE A 87 12.61 -3.86 6.93
CA ILE A 87 13.38 -3.88 8.18
C ILE A 87 13.24 -5.23 8.88
N ILE A 88 12.01 -5.72 9.02
CA ILE A 88 11.76 -6.99 9.70
C ILE A 88 12.49 -8.14 8.98
N ILE A 89 12.47 -8.11 7.65
CA ILE A 89 13.15 -9.12 6.84
C ILE A 89 14.67 -9.03 7.03
N SER A 90 15.22 -7.82 7.08
CA SER A 90 16.65 -7.64 7.31
C SER A 90 17.11 -8.20 8.65
N PHE A 91 16.27 -8.14 9.68
CA PHE A 91 16.55 -8.79 10.95
C PHE A 91 16.60 -10.32 10.85
N LEU A 92 15.84 -10.93 9.96
CA LEU A 92 15.91 -12.36 9.68
C LEU A 92 17.27 -12.79 9.11
N PHE A 93 17.97 -11.87 8.43
CA PHE A 93 19.28 -12.13 7.81
C PHE A 93 20.47 -11.99 8.74
N LEU A 94 20.36 -11.14 9.76
CA LEU A 94 21.50 -10.82 10.62
C LEU A 94 21.89 -11.94 11.59
N GLN A 95 21.14 -13.06 11.61
CA GLN A 95 21.42 -14.12 12.58
C GLN A 95 21.38 -15.49 11.90
N SER A 96 22.54 -16.11 11.74
CA SER A 96 22.71 -17.54 11.48
C SER A 96 22.23 -18.32 12.72
N VAL A 97 20.93 -18.66 12.82
CA VAL A 97 20.31 -18.90 14.10
C VAL A 97 19.57 -20.23 14.15
N SER A 98 19.48 -20.76 15.38
CA SER A 98 18.70 -21.94 15.74
C SER A 98 17.25 -21.85 15.27
N ILE A 99 16.62 -22.99 15.01
CA ILE A 99 15.22 -23.13 14.56
C ILE A 99 14.24 -22.35 15.45
N ASP A 100 14.51 -22.31 16.76
CA ASP A 100 13.65 -21.60 17.73
C ASP A 100 13.61 -20.08 17.49
N VAL A 101 14.74 -19.51 17.11
CA VAL A 101 14.81 -18.07 16.83
C VAL A 101 14.19 -17.76 15.46
N GLN A 102 14.31 -18.65 14.47
CA GLN A 102 13.58 -18.48 13.20
C GLN A 102 12.07 -18.48 13.45
N ASN A 103 11.55 -19.36 14.28
CA ASN A 103 10.13 -19.40 14.64
C ASN A 103 9.69 -18.14 15.41
N ALA A 104 10.49 -17.65 16.35
CA ALA A 104 10.20 -16.40 17.06
C ALA A 104 10.16 -15.19 16.12
N MET A 105 11.07 -15.13 15.14
CA MET A 105 11.10 -14.09 14.13
C MET A 105 9.89 -14.16 13.19
N MET A 106 9.47 -15.35 12.79
CA MET A 106 8.26 -15.55 12.01
C MET A 106 7.01 -15.08 12.75
N MET A 107 6.91 -15.37 14.06
CA MET A 107 5.82 -14.85 14.89
C MET A 107 5.85 -13.33 15.01
N SER A 108 7.02 -12.75 15.19
CA SER A 108 7.21 -11.29 15.24
C SER A 108 6.83 -10.64 13.92
N PHE A 109 7.22 -11.22 12.79
CA PHE A 109 6.82 -10.78 11.47
C PHE A 109 5.29 -10.79 11.30
N PHE A 110 4.65 -11.91 11.67
CA PHE A 110 3.19 -12.01 11.60
C PHE A 110 2.51 -10.96 12.49
N ALA A 111 2.96 -10.78 13.73
CA ALA A 111 2.38 -9.81 14.66
C ALA A 111 2.50 -8.36 14.12
N LEU A 112 3.65 -8.00 13.55
CA LEU A 112 3.89 -6.69 12.97
C LEU A 112 3.04 -6.48 11.69
N MET A 113 2.96 -7.47 10.82
CA MET A 113 2.10 -7.41 9.64
C MET A 113 0.62 -7.27 10.03
N ALA A 114 0.16 -8.02 11.04
CA ALA A 114 -1.20 -7.93 11.55
C ALA A 114 -1.49 -6.56 12.19
N SER A 115 -0.56 -6.00 12.97
CA SER A 115 -0.71 -4.67 13.57
C SER A 115 -0.77 -3.58 12.51
N MET A 116 0.07 -3.66 11.50
CA MET A 116 0.05 -2.74 10.35
C MET A 116 -1.27 -2.81 9.59
N PHE A 117 -1.76 -4.01 9.35
CA PHE A 117 -3.08 -4.25 8.75
C PHE A 117 -4.22 -3.61 9.57
N LEU A 118 -4.20 -3.76 10.89
CA LEU A 118 -5.19 -3.10 11.77
C LEU A 118 -5.09 -1.58 11.69
N CYS A 119 -3.89 -1.01 11.68
CA CYS A 119 -3.68 0.42 11.50
C CYS A 119 -4.27 0.93 10.18
N PHE A 120 -4.09 0.18 9.08
CA PHE A 120 -4.71 0.49 7.78
C PHE A 120 -6.24 0.50 7.88
N ILE A 121 -6.83 -0.52 8.48
CA ILE A 121 -8.29 -0.59 8.65
C ILE A 121 -8.80 0.60 9.46
N ILE A 122 -8.18 0.90 10.61
CA ILE A 122 -8.59 2.02 11.47
C ILE A 122 -8.49 3.34 10.70
N ARG A 123 -7.39 3.59 10.01
CA ARG A 123 -7.21 4.80 9.22
C ARG A 123 -8.24 4.93 8.11
N PHE A 124 -8.53 3.82 7.44
CA PHE A 124 -9.56 3.77 6.41
C PHE A 124 -10.96 4.02 6.99
N MET A 125 -11.27 3.47 8.15
CA MET A 125 -12.55 3.75 8.85
C MET A 125 -12.72 5.23 9.20
N ILE A 126 -11.64 5.92 9.58
CA ILE A 126 -11.66 7.37 9.86
C ILE A 126 -11.85 8.17 8.56
N TYR A 127 -11.25 7.71 7.46
CA TYR A 127 -11.38 8.36 6.15
C TYR A 127 -12.77 8.18 5.53
N LEU A 128 -13.39 7.03 5.72
CA LEU A 128 -14.63 6.65 5.03
C LEU A 128 -15.78 7.66 5.21
N PRO A 129 -16.07 8.22 6.40
CA PRO A 129 -17.12 9.22 6.59
C PRO A 129 -16.89 10.51 5.78
N THR A 130 -15.65 10.91 5.54
CA THR A 130 -15.36 12.11 4.75
C THR A 130 -15.83 11.95 3.29
N ARG A 131 -15.98 10.72 2.82
CA ARG A 131 -16.47 10.40 1.47
C ARG A 131 -17.99 10.44 1.33
N ALA A 132 -18.72 10.46 2.44
CA ALA A 132 -20.18 10.56 2.41
C ALA A 132 -20.64 11.84 1.70
N SER A 133 -20.00 12.98 1.98
CA SER A 133 -20.30 14.25 1.33
C SER A 133 -20.01 14.23 -0.18
N VAL A 134 -18.92 13.60 -0.61
CA VAL A 134 -18.56 13.44 -2.04
C VAL A 134 -19.62 12.59 -2.75
N ILE A 135 -20.06 11.48 -2.14
CA ILE A 135 -21.10 10.60 -2.69
C ILE A 135 -22.45 11.36 -2.77
N ALA A 136 -22.81 12.14 -1.73
CA ALA A 136 -24.01 12.96 -1.73
C ALA A 136 -23.97 14.02 -2.83
N THR A 137 -22.84 14.71 -3.02
CA THR A 137 -22.65 15.68 -4.11
C THR A 137 -22.77 15.01 -5.48
N MET A 138 -22.17 13.83 -5.68
CA MET A 138 -22.33 13.10 -6.94
C MET A 138 -23.79 12.72 -7.21
N ARG A 139 -24.53 12.32 -6.16
CA ARG A 139 -25.96 12.06 -6.26
C ARG A 139 -26.75 13.31 -6.66
N ALA A 140 -26.46 14.46 -6.03
CA ALA A 140 -27.09 15.74 -6.37
C ALA A 140 -26.80 16.17 -7.82
N LEU A 141 -25.61 15.84 -8.35
CA LEU A 141 -25.23 16.05 -9.75
C LEU A 141 -25.88 15.05 -10.74
N GLY A 142 -26.75 14.16 -10.25
CA GLY A 142 -27.50 13.23 -11.09
C GLY A 142 -26.76 11.92 -11.43
N TYR A 143 -25.64 11.62 -10.77
CA TYR A 143 -24.99 10.32 -10.94
C TYR A 143 -25.84 9.19 -10.35
N ASN A 144 -26.04 8.14 -11.13
CA ASN A 144 -26.74 6.95 -10.63
C ASN A 144 -25.85 6.11 -9.71
N LYS A 145 -26.48 5.30 -8.85
CA LYS A 145 -25.79 4.44 -7.87
C LYS A 145 -24.71 3.54 -8.49
N LYS A 146 -24.95 3.02 -9.71
CA LYS A 146 -23.99 2.17 -10.42
C LYS A 146 -22.75 2.95 -10.86
N SER A 147 -22.94 4.19 -11.35
CA SER A 147 -21.82 5.05 -11.76
C SER A 147 -20.97 5.47 -10.57
N ILE A 148 -21.59 5.85 -9.44
CA ILE A 148 -20.88 6.18 -8.20
C ILE A 148 -20.06 4.97 -7.72
N PHE A 149 -20.68 3.80 -7.68
CA PHE A 149 -19.96 2.58 -7.30
C PHE A 149 -18.78 2.29 -8.23
N LYS A 150 -18.95 2.44 -9.55
CA LYS A 150 -17.87 2.23 -10.53
C LYS A 150 -16.69 3.18 -10.30
N ILE A 151 -16.95 4.46 -10.03
CA ILE A 151 -15.93 5.48 -9.77
C ILE A 151 -15.12 5.10 -8.51
N HIS A 152 -15.78 4.81 -7.41
CA HIS A 152 -15.11 4.44 -6.16
C HIS A 152 -14.45 3.06 -6.22
N TYR A 153 -14.98 2.12 -6.99
CA TYR A 153 -14.32 0.85 -7.24
C TYR A 153 -13.01 1.03 -8.01
N GLN A 154 -12.99 1.89 -9.03
CA GLN A 154 -11.77 2.23 -9.77
C GLN A 154 -10.73 2.91 -8.87
N GLU A 155 -11.15 3.87 -8.03
CA GLU A 155 -10.32 4.50 -7.01
C GLU A 155 -9.68 3.45 -6.09
N MET A 156 -10.48 2.54 -5.52
CA MET A 156 -10.00 1.49 -4.63
C MET A 156 -9.04 0.52 -5.31
N MET A 157 -9.35 0.08 -6.52
CA MET A 157 -8.48 -0.85 -7.25
C MET A 157 -7.12 -0.22 -7.54
N LEU A 158 -7.09 1.05 -7.96
CA LEU A 158 -5.84 1.76 -8.17
C LEU A 158 -5.04 1.93 -6.87
N PHE A 159 -5.72 2.28 -5.78
CA PHE A 159 -5.08 2.41 -4.47
C PHE A 159 -4.48 1.08 -3.98
N ILE A 160 -5.23 -0.02 -4.09
CA ILE A 160 -4.73 -1.36 -3.74
C ILE A 160 -3.50 -1.72 -4.57
N ILE A 161 -3.53 -1.46 -5.88
CA ILE A 161 -2.38 -1.71 -6.76
C ILE A 161 -1.17 -0.91 -6.29
N LEU A 162 -1.33 0.38 -5.98
CA LEU A 162 -0.25 1.24 -5.51
C LEU A 162 0.37 0.74 -4.20
N ILE A 163 -0.46 0.37 -3.22
CA ILE A 163 0.01 -0.12 -1.91
C ILE A 163 0.76 -1.45 -2.04
N VAL A 164 0.33 -2.32 -2.95
CA VAL A 164 0.93 -3.66 -3.10
C VAL A 164 2.22 -3.62 -3.90
N ILE A 165 2.29 -2.79 -4.96
CA ILE A 165 3.43 -2.81 -5.90
C ILE A 165 4.73 -2.39 -5.20
N PHE A 166 4.74 -1.30 -4.45
CA PHE A 166 5.94 -0.79 -3.84
C PHE A 166 6.57 -1.75 -2.82
N PRO A 167 5.86 -2.21 -1.80
CA PRO A 167 6.43 -3.15 -0.84
C PRO A 167 6.77 -4.51 -1.46
N ILE A 168 6.01 -4.99 -2.45
CA ILE A 168 6.27 -6.33 -3.03
C ILE A 168 7.54 -6.36 -3.88
N VAL A 169 7.91 -5.26 -4.52
CA VAL A 169 9.16 -5.19 -5.28
C VAL A 169 10.36 -5.31 -4.36
N MET A 170 10.39 -4.54 -3.28
CA MET A 170 11.49 -4.57 -2.30
C MET A 170 11.47 -5.85 -1.47
N TYR A 171 10.32 -6.19 -0.91
CA TYR A 171 10.08 -7.36 -0.10
C TYR A 171 10.35 -8.67 -0.85
N GLY A 172 9.73 -8.83 -2.02
CA GLY A 172 9.86 -10.05 -2.81
C GLY A 172 11.28 -10.29 -3.30
N SER A 173 11.99 -9.23 -3.70
CA SER A 173 13.37 -9.34 -4.16
C SER A 173 14.33 -9.68 -3.02
N LEU A 174 14.16 -9.11 -1.83
CA LEU A 174 14.95 -9.46 -0.65
C LEU A 174 14.72 -10.91 -0.22
N LEU A 175 13.47 -11.33 -0.13
CA LEU A 175 13.13 -12.71 0.20
C LEU A 175 13.69 -13.69 -0.84
N TYR A 176 13.53 -13.38 -2.11
CA TYR A 176 14.04 -14.23 -3.18
C TYR A 176 15.57 -14.38 -3.12
N GLN A 177 16.28 -13.27 -2.92
CA GLN A 177 17.74 -13.30 -2.79
C GLN A 177 18.18 -14.12 -1.58
N SER A 178 17.48 -14.00 -0.46
CA SER A 178 17.75 -14.75 0.77
C SER A 178 17.57 -16.24 0.62
N TYR A 179 16.56 -16.60 -0.15
CA TYR A 179 16.36 -18.00 -0.52
C TYR A 179 17.49 -18.51 -1.40
N LEU A 180 17.96 -17.73 -2.40
CA LEU A 180 19.06 -18.12 -3.28
C LEU A 180 20.38 -18.34 -2.54
N VAL A 181 20.65 -17.56 -1.49
CA VAL A 181 21.87 -17.67 -0.65
C VAL A 181 21.70 -18.70 0.48
N ASN A 182 20.59 -19.44 0.50
CA ASN A 182 20.26 -20.46 1.51
C ASN A 182 20.17 -19.91 2.95
N MET A 183 19.89 -18.62 3.14
CA MET A 183 19.66 -18.03 4.47
C MET A 183 18.30 -18.40 5.03
N ILE A 184 17.32 -18.62 4.18
CA ILE A 184 15.97 -19.05 4.55
C ILE A 184 15.61 -20.33 3.81
N THR A 185 14.79 -21.16 4.48
CA THR A 185 14.26 -22.38 3.83
C THR A 185 13.17 -22.04 2.84
N TYR A 186 12.90 -22.90 1.89
CA TYR A 186 11.80 -22.77 0.95
C TYR A 186 10.46 -22.61 1.66
N ASN A 187 10.23 -23.36 2.74
CA ASN A 187 9.00 -23.26 3.51
C ASN A 187 8.83 -21.89 4.15
N THR A 188 9.91 -21.33 4.74
CA THR A 188 9.89 -19.97 5.30
C THR A 188 9.57 -18.93 4.23
N PHE A 189 10.21 -19.02 3.06
CA PHE A 189 9.96 -18.15 1.92
C PHE A 189 8.48 -18.16 1.50
N ILE A 190 7.91 -19.34 1.27
CA ILE A 190 6.49 -19.49 0.88
C ILE A 190 5.55 -18.97 1.97
N THR A 191 5.83 -19.28 3.24
CA THR A 191 5.00 -18.85 4.36
C THR A 191 4.94 -17.32 4.49
N MET A 192 6.07 -16.65 4.35
CA MET A 192 6.14 -15.18 4.41
C MET A 192 5.36 -14.53 3.27
N ILE A 193 5.51 -15.02 2.04
CA ILE A 193 4.73 -14.54 0.89
C ILE A 193 3.24 -14.81 1.08
N ALA A 194 2.87 -15.99 1.58
CA ALA A 194 1.48 -16.34 1.83
C ALA A 194 0.83 -15.42 2.87
N ILE A 195 1.50 -15.12 3.99
CA ILE A 195 1.03 -14.17 5.01
C ILE A 195 0.78 -12.80 4.38
N TYR A 196 1.73 -12.30 3.59
CA TYR A 196 1.60 -11.03 2.90
C TYR A 196 0.35 -11.00 1.99
N ILE A 197 0.23 -11.97 1.10
CA ILE A 197 -0.90 -12.05 0.15
C ILE A 197 -2.24 -12.16 0.89
N ILE A 198 -2.33 -12.98 1.92
CA ILE A 198 -3.56 -13.19 2.69
C ILE A 198 -3.99 -11.87 3.34
N LEU A 199 -3.08 -11.19 4.04
CA LEU A 199 -3.41 -9.94 4.75
C LEU A 199 -3.85 -8.84 3.78
N TYR A 200 -3.14 -8.65 2.66
CA TYR A 200 -3.54 -7.66 1.65
C TYR A 200 -4.85 -8.01 0.95
N THR A 201 -5.13 -9.28 0.76
CA THR A 201 -6.42 -9.73 0.20
C THR A 201 -7.56 -9.40 1.16
N PHE A 202 -7.40 -9.69 2.46
CA PHE A 202 -8.39 -9.33 3.48
C PHE A 202 -8.62 -7.81 3.54
N MET A 203 -7.54 -7.02 3.53
CA MET A 203 -7.63 -5.56 3.51
C MET A 203 -8.42 -5.07 2.29
N SER A 204 -8.10 -5.60 1.11
CA SER A 204 -8.75 -5.22 -0.14
C SER A 204 -10.25 -5.52 -0.12
N ILE A 205 -10.62 -6.71 0.34
CA ILE A 205 -12.03 -7.11 0.49
C ILE A 205 -12.74 -6.18 1.47
N TYR A 206 -12.13 -5.92 2.64
CA TYR A 206 -12.69 -5.04 3.65
C TYR A 206 -12.96 -3.63 3.10
N MET A 207 -12.00 -3.04 2.40
CA MET A 207 -12.13 -1.70 1.80
C MET A 207 -13.28 -1.65 0.78
N ILE A 208 -13.36 -2.62 -0.13
CA ILE A 208 -14.40 -2.69 -1.15
C ILE A 208 -15.80 -2.85 -0.52
N VAL A 209 -15.93 -3.74 0.47
CA VAL A 209 -17.20 -3.99 1.17
C VAL A 209 -17.64 -2.74 1.94
N SER A 210 -16.73 -2.09 2.64
CA SER A 210 -17.01 -0.87 3.42
C SER A 210 -17.48 0.29 2.52
N TYR A 211 -16.81 0.50 1.36
CA TYR A 211 -17.28 1.50 0.39
C TYR A 211 -18.65 1.17 -0.18
N ARG A 212 -18.87 -0.09 -0.51
CA ARG A 212 -20.18 -0.52 -1.02
C ARG A 212 -21.30 -0.26 -0.02
N LYS A 213 -21.03 -0.49 1.27
CA LYS A 213 -21.97 -0.20 2.36
C LYS A 213 -22.23 1.29 2.46
N LEU A 214 -21.18 2.12 2.51
CA LEU A 214 -21.29 3.58 2.57
C LEU A 214 -22.10 4.14 1.39
N ILE A 215 -21.80 3.73 0.16
CA ILE A 215 -22.52 4.19 -1.03
C ILE A 215 -24.01 3.82 -0.92
N LYS A 216 -24.33 2.62 -0.43
CA LYS A 216 -25.71 2.22 -0.24
C LYS A 216 -26.41 3.10 0.80
N GLU A 217 -25.78 3.32 1.95
CA GLU A 217 -26.34 4.13 3.04
C GLU A 217 -26.57 5.59 2.60
N VAL A 218 -25.55 6.25 2.04
CA VAL A 218 -25.65 7.65 1.63
C VAL A 218 -26.59 7.83 0.44
N TYR A 219 -26.61 6.90 -0.52
CA TYR A 219 -27.49 7.00 -1.67
C TYR A 219 -28.95 6.76 -1.33
N ASP A 220 -29.27 5.86 -0.40
CA ASP A 220 -30.62 5.51 -0.01
C ASP A 220 -31.15 6.45 1.11
N ASP A 221 -30.29 7.22 1.81
CA ASP A 221 -30.69 8.13 2.88
C ASP A 221 -31.14 9.51 2.33
N VAL A 222 -32.41 9.84 2.58
CA VAL A 222 -33.04 11.10 2.15
C VAL A 222 -32.45 12.33 2.87
N ARG A 223 -31.88 12.16 4.08
CA ARG A 223 -31.30 13.25 4.88
C ARG A 223 -30.14 13.96 4.19
N TYR A 224 -29.39 13.27 3.37
CA TYR A 224 -28.28 13.86 2.60
C TYR A 224 -28.73 14.69 1.39
N LEU A 225 -30.05 14.71 1.07
CA LEU A 225 -30.59 15.56 -0.01
C LEU A 225 -30.94 16.97 0.49
N ASN A 226 -31.20 17.15 1.79
CA ASN A 226 -31.71 18.40 2.35
C ASN A 226 -30.61 19.36 2.85
N HIS A 227 -29.35 19.03 2.74
CA HIS A 227 -28.22 19.90 3.14
C HIS A 227 -27.65 20.73 1.97
N GLY A 228 -28.37 20.85 0.85
CA GLY A 228 -27.99 21.62 -0.34
C GLY A 228 -28.86 22.87 -0.60
N GLU A 229 -29.69 23.28 0.38
CA GLU A 229 -30.40 24.57 0.35
C GLU A 229 -29.77 25.57 1.30
#